data_4080f215ba38c7a401376632bb58d607
#
_entry.id   4080f215ba38c7a401376632bb58d607
#
_cell.length_a   1.000
_cell.length_b   1.000
_cell.length_c   1.000
_cell.angle_alpha   90.00
_cell.angle_beta   90.00
_cell.angle_gamma   90.00
#
_symmetry.space_group_name_H-M   'P 1'
#
loop_
_entity.id
_entity.type
_entity.pdbx_description
1 polymer ?
#
loop_
_entity_poly.entity_id
_entity_poly.type
_entity_poly.pdbx_seq_one_letter_code
_entity_poly.pdbx_strand_id
1 'polypeptide(L)'
;MPYRNAYLYVLALLALTFVAFWPSYLSVLPEANIAHHFHAASAVLWTMLAALQSWSIHHDRWALHRTAGLSVFLLFPFFLIAGLWVIHVEATTLATSSDAAGNLIIAQFGFFDPLANIGYALLFWAGLRYRYKVQLHARYMLGTVMFVVAPIIWRLLSNYVPVFNSDTPETAHRFTYGFALGNLAAIAIALA
;
A
#
# COMPACT_ATOMS: atom_id res chain seq x y z
N MET A 1 -2.62 14.49 22.01
CA MET A 1 -3.06 13.91 20.74
C MET A 1 -2.40 12.54 20.58
N PRO A 2 -3.10 11.50 20.17
CA PRO A 2 -2.51 10.18 19.95
C PRO A 2 -1.56 10.21 18.74
N TYR A 3 -0.61 9.30 18.70
CA TYR A 3 0.27 9.07 17.53
C TYR A 3 1.12 10.28 17.09
N ARG A 4 1.70 11.01 18.05
CA ARG A 4 2.45 12.26 17.81
C ARG A 4 3.52 12.14 16.73
N ASN A 5 4.20 10.99 16.65
CA ASN A 5 5.31 10.76 15.71
C ASN A 5 4.90 9.92 14.48
N ALA A 6 3.59 9.67 14.28
CA ALA A 6 3.15 8.80 13.18
C ALA A 6 3.61 9.29 11.80
N TYR A 7 3.68 10.60 11.57
CA TYR A 7 4.19 11.15 10.31
C TYR A 7 5.62 10.72 10.00
N LEU A 8 6.50 10.56 11.00
CA LEU A 8 7.88 10.08 10.79
C LEU A 8 7.90 8.62 10.35
N TYR A 9 7.06 7.77 10.96
CA TYR A 9 6.94 6.37 10.57
C TYR A 9 6.33 6.22 9.17
N VAL A 10 5.34 7.05 8.83
CA VAL A 10 4.75 7.08 7.48
C VAL A 10 5.78 7.53 6.43
N LEU A 11 6.61 8.54 6.73
CA LEU A 11 7.70 8.97 5.85
C LEU A 11 8.79 7.92 5.71
N ALA A 12 9.15 7.23 6.80
CA ALA A 12 10.10 6.12 6.75
C ALA A 12 9.54 4.96 5.89
N LEU A 13 8.25 4.65 6.04
CA LEU A 13 7.57 3.65 5.21
C LEU A 13 7.57 4.05 3.73
N LEU A 14 7.34 5.34 3.43
CA LEU A 14 7.43 5.86 2.06
C LEU A 14 8.84 5.70 1.49
N ALA A 15 9.89 6.01 2.26
CA ALA A 15 11.26 5.79 1.84
C ALA A 15 11.55 4.30 1.57
N LEU A 16 11.09 3.41 2.45
CA LEU A 16 11.20 1.96 2.24
C LEU A 16 10.44 1.49 1.01
N THR A 17 9.32 2.13 0.65
CA THR A 17 8.59 1.84 -0.59
C THR A 17 9.48 2.04 -1.82
N PHE A 18 10.23 3.14 -1.89
CA PHE A 18 11.15 3.37 -3.02
C PHE A 18 12.23 2.29 -3.11
N VAL A 19 12.81 1.88 -1.98
CA VAL A 19 13.81 0.79 -1.95
C VAL A 19 13.18 -0.54 -2.38
N ALA A 20 12.03 -0.89 -1.81
CA ALA A 20 11.35 -2.16 -2.07
C ALA A 20 10.93 -2.32 -3.54
N PHE A 21 10.44 -1.23 -4.15
CA PHE A 21 9.94 -1.24 -5.52
C PHE A 21 11.00 -0.86 -6.56
N TRP A 22 12.24 -0.60 -6.15
CA TRP A 22 13.31 -0.24 -7.07
C TRP A 22 13.52 -1.30 -8.16
N PRO A 23 13.76 -2.59 -7.86
CA PRO A 23 14.05 -3.58 -8.90
C PRO A 23 12.85 -3.91 -9.78
N SER A 24 11.64 -3.97 -9.19
CA SER A 24 10.45 -4.48 -9.88
C SER A 24 9.59 -3.40 -10.56
N TYR A 25 9.86 -2.12 -10.31
CA TYR A 25 9.07 -1.03 -10.87
C TYR A 25 9.92 0.18 -11.26
N LEU A 26 10.71 0.76 -10.34
CA LEU A 26 11.39 2.04 -10.59
C LEU A 26 12.52 1.91 -11.62
N SER A 27 13.25 0.80 -11.64
CA SER A 27 14.32 0.54 -12.61
C SER A 27 13.79 0.22 -14.02
N VAL A 28 12.51 -0.18 -14.12
CA VAL A 28 11.85 -0.60 -15.37
C VAL A 28 10.63 0.27 -15.70
N LEU A 29 10.62 1.51 -15.24
CA LEU A 29 9.49 2.44 -15.43
C LEU A 29 8.94 2.50 -16.87
N PRO A 30 9.75 2.58 -17.94
CA PRO A 30 9.24 2.66 -19.30
C PRO A 30 8.48 1.42 -19.78
N GLU A 31 8.71 0.28 -19.13
CA GLU A 31 8.12 -1.02 -19.47
C GLU A 31 6.84 -1.30 -18.68
N ALA A 32 6.62 -0.56 -17.59
CA ALA A 32 5.49 -0.78 -16.72
C ALA A 32 4.17 -0.37 -17.38
N ASN A 33 3.11 -1.14 -17.11
CA ASN A 33 1.77 -0.81 -17.59
C ASN A 33 1.27 0.49 -16.98
N ILE A 34 0.53 1.27 -17.75
CA ILE A 34 -0.04 2.57 -17.33
C ILE A 34 -0.89 2.46 -16.05
N ALA A 35 -1.58 1.36 -15.81
CA ALA A 35 -2.35 1.13 -14.58
C ALA A 35 -1.46 1.12 -13.35
N HIS A 36 -0.26 0.53 -13.44
CA HIS A 36 0.72 0.54 -12.35
C HIS A 36 1.24 1.94 -12.06
N HIS A 37 1.43 2.79 -13.08
CA HIS A 37 1.82 4.19 -12.88
C HIS A 37 0.75 4.98 -12.12
N PHE A 38 -0.52 4.84 -12.50
CA PHE A 38 -1.62 5.51 -11.82
C PHE A 38 -1.76 5.02 -10.37
N HIS A 39 -1.65 3.71 -10.15
CA HIS A 39 -1.71 3.13 -8.81
C HIS A 39 -0.53 3.59 -7.95
N ALA A 40 0.71 3.50 -8.45
CA ALA A 40 1.90 3.92 -7.72
C ALA A 40 1.86 5.42 -7.37
N ALA A 41 1.50 6.28 -8.32
CA ALA A 41 1.38 7.71 -8.09
C ALA A 41 0.32 8.03 -7.02
N SER A 42 -0.85 7.41 -7.12
CA SER A 42 -1.92 7.61 -6.13
C SER A 42 -1.56 7.06 -4.74
N ALA A 43 -0.86 5.92 -4.65
CA ALA A 43 -0.37 5.37 -3.39
C ALA A 43 0.67 6.28 -2.71
N VAL A 44 1.61 6.82 -3.48
CA VAL A 44 2.59 7.80 -2.99
C VAL A 44 1.89 9.06 -2.49
N LEU A 45 0.97 9.63 -3.29
CA LEU A 45 0.21 10.82 -2.89
C LEU A 45 -0.64 10.58 -1.65
N TRP A 46 -1.27 9.41 -1.51
CA TRP A 46 -2.02 9.03 -0.33
C TRP A 46 -1.13 8.96 0.92
N THR A 47 0.03 8.31 0.79
CA THR A 47 0.99 8.17 1.90
C THR A 47 1.55 9.52 2.32
N MET A 48 1.89 10.38 1.35
CA MET A 48 2.33 11.75 1.61
C MET A 48 1.23 12.59 2.29
N LEU A 49 -0.02 12.45 1.83
CA LEU A 49 -1.15 13.12 2.46
C LEU A 49 -1.34 12.65 3.90
N ALA A 50 -1.25 11.35 4.17
CA ALA A 50 -1.35 10.82 5.54
C ALA A 50 -0.24 11.36 6.46
N ALA A 51 0.99 11.45 5.97
CA ALA A 51 2.10 12.09 6.69
C ALA A 51 1.82 13.58 6.96
N LEU A 52 1.40 14.33 5.93
CA LEU A 52 1.06 15.75 6.04
C LEU A 52 -0.08 15.97 7.04
N GLN A 53 -1.12 15.14 7.00
CA GLN A 53 -2.27 15.22 7.91
C GLN A 53 -1.84 14.97 9.37
N SER A 54 -1.01 13.94 9.60
CA SER A 54 -0.46 13.65 10.92
C SER A 54 0.46 14.77 11.42
N TRP A 55 1.35 15.26 10.56
CA TRP A 55 2.25 16.36 10.90
C TRP A 55 1.49 17.65 11.22
N SER A 56 0.55 18.04 10.38
CA SER A 56 -0.17 19.32 10.50
C SER A 56 -0.97 19.42 11.80
N ILE A 57 -1.62 18.34 12.22
CA ILE A 57 -2.42 18.33 13.45
C ILE A 57 -1.53 18.43 14.70
N HIS A 58 -0.32 17.84 14.68
CA HIS A 58 0.59 17.86 15.81
C HIS A 58 1.45 19.14 15.92
N HIS A 59 1.42 19.98 14.87
CA HIS A 59 2.08 21.27 14.85
C HIS A 59 1.07 22.43 14.82
N ASP A 60 -0.16 22.19 15.29
CA ASP A 60 -1.24 23.19 15.40
C ASP A 60 -1.59 23.88 14.08
N ARG A 61 -1.33 23.21 12.94
CA ARG A 61 -1.67 23.70 11.60
C ARG A 61 -3.07 23.26 11.18
N TRP A 62 -4.07 23.58 11.99
CA TRP A 62 -5.47 23.15 11.80
C TRP A 62 -6.07 23.54 10.45
N ALA A 63 -5.73 24.76 9.95
CA ALA A 63 -6.20 25.21 8.65
C ALA A 63 -5.65 24.30 7.54
N LEU A 64 -4.36 23.97 7.58
CA LEU A 64 -3.72 23.06 6.61
C LEU A 64 -4.32 21.66 6.70
N HIS A 65 -4.53 21.13 7.92
CA HIS A 65 -5.17 19.83 8.10
C HIS A 65 -6.56 19.77 7.43
N ARG A 66 -7.36 20.81 7.59
CA ARG A 66 -8.71 20.89 6.99
C ARG A 66 -8.66 21.04 5.46
N THR A 67 -7.84 21.97 4.95
CA THR A 67 -7.79 22.23 3.50
C THR A 67 -7.15 21.09 2.73
N ALA A 68 -6.01 20.56 3.19
CA ALA A 68 -5.40 19.38 2.59
C ALA A 68 -6.27 18.12 2.77
N GLY A 69 -7.01 18.04 3.89
CA GLY A 69 -7.95 16.93 4.12
C GLY A 69 -9.07 16.83 3.08
N LEU A 70 -9.47 17.93 2.45
CA LEU A 70 -10.47 17.90 1.38
C LEU A 70 -9.99 17.16 0.13
N SER A 71 -8.68 17.10 -0.12
CA SER A 71 -8.14 16.36 -1.26
C SER A 71 -8.42 14.85 -1.21
N VAL A 72 -8.78 14.29 -0.03
CA VAL A 72 -9.14 12.88 0.08
C VAL A 72 -10.36 12.51 -0.78
N PHE A 73 -11.29 13.45 -0.99
CA PHE A 73 -12.48 13.19 -1.81
C PHE A 73 -12.17 13.01 -3.30
N LEU A 74 -11.03 13.52 -3.75
CA LEU A 74 -10.51 13.26 -5.11
C LEU A 74 -9.55 12.07 -5.09
N LEU A 75 -8.61 12.04 -4.16
CA LEU A 75 -7.54 11.06 -4.14
C LEU A 75 -8.01 9.64 -3.78
N PHE A 76 -9.01 9.53 -2.89
CA PHE A 76 -9.57 8.23 -2.49
C PHE A 76 -10.21 7.47 -3.66
N PRO A 77 -11.18 8.02 -4.41
CA PRO A 77 -11.76 7.30 -5.55
C PRO A 77 -10.72 7.04 -6.64
N PHE A 78 -9.78 7.98 -6.86
CA PHE A 78 -8.70 7.79 -7.82
C PHE A 78 -7.80 6.60 -7.45
N PHE A 79 -7.43 6.47 -6.19
CA PHE A 79 -6.63 5.36 -5.68
C PHE A 79 -7.37 4.01 -5.79
N LEU A 80 -8.67 3.97 -5.42
CA LEU A 80 -9.49 2.77 -5.57
C LEU A 80 -9.62 2.33 -7.03
N ILE A 81 -9.93 3.26 -7.93
CA ILE A 81 -10.07 2.97 -9.37
C ILE A 81 -8.74 2.46 -9.93
N ALA A 82 -7.63 3.10 -9.57
CA ALA A 82 -6.30 2.67 -9.99
C ALA A 82 -5.97 1.25 -9.48
N GLY A 83 -6.32 0.92 -8.23
CA GLY A 83 -6.17 -0.43 -7.68
C GLY A 83 -7.02 -1.47 -8.43
N LEU A 84 -8.29 -1.16 -8.71
CA LEU A 84 -9.16 -2.03 -9.52
C LEU A 84 -8.64 -2.21 -10.94
N TRP A 85 -8.03 -1.17 -11.52
CA TRP A 85 -7.43 -1.26 -12.84
C TRP A 85 -6.20 -2.16 -12.84
N VAL A 86 -5.34 -2.10 -11.83
CA VAL A 86 -4.23 -3.06 -11.67
C VAL A 86 -4.75 -4.49 -11.57
N ILE A 87 -5.76 -4.75 -10.74
CA ILE A 87 -6.39 -6.08 -10.62
C ILE A 87 -6.89 -6.58 -11.98
N HIS A 88 -7.52 -5.72 -12.77
CA HIS A 88 -7.99 -6.08 -14.11
C HIS A 88 -6.83 -6.41 -15.06
N VAL A 89 -5.75 -5.61 -15.05
CA VAL A 89 -4.55 -5.87 -15.87
C VAL A 89 -3.90 -7.19 -15.47
N GLU A 90 -3.74 -7.46 -14.19
CA GLU A 90 -3.17 -8.72 -13.70
C GLU A 90 -4.04 -9.92 -14.04
N ALA A 91 -5.36 -9.82 -13.92
CA ALA A 91 -6.28 -10.88 -14.33
C ALA A 91 -6.18 -11.20 -15.84
N THR A 92 -6.04 -10.19 -16.70
CA THR A 92 -5.83 -10.39 -18.13
C THR A 92 -4.45 -10.98 -18.44
N THR A 93 -3.43 -10.59 -17.71
CA THR A 93 -2.07 -11.15 -17.82
C THR A 93 -2.08 -12.63 -17.43
N LEU A 94 -2.72 -12.99 -16.30
CA LEU A 94 -2.87 -14.37 -15.85
C LEU A 94 -3.55 -15.26 -16.90
N ALA A 95 -4.55 -14.72 -17.61
CA ALA A 95 -5.29 -15.46 -18.63
C ALA A 95 -4.48 -15.72 -19.92
N THR A 96 -3.42 -14.95 -20.17
CA THR A 96 -2.69 -14.97 -21.46
C THR A 96 -1.21 -15.36 -21.31
N SER A 97 -0.64 -15.26 -20.11
CA SER A 97 0.78 -15.53 -19.86
C SER A 97 1.07 -17.03 -19.74
N SER A 98 2.18 -17.47 -20.31
CA SER A 98 2.75 -18.82 -20.12
C SER A 98 3.80 -18.89 -19.00
N ASP A 99 4.08 -17.78 -18.31
CA ASP A 99 5.02 -17.74 -17.18
C ASP A 99 4.38 -18.38 -15.93
N ALA A 100 4.75 -19.61 -15.63
CA ALA A 100 4.20 -20.37 -14.50
C ALA A 100 4.55 -19.74 -13.14
N ALA A 101 5.75 -19.15 -12.98
CA ALA A 101 6.17 -18.52 -11.72
C ALA A 101 5.40 -17.21 -11.49
N GLY A 102 5.37 -16.34 -12.50
CA GLY A 102 4.60 -15.10 -12.46
C GLY A 102 3.10 -15.34 -12.25
N ASN A 103 2.54 -16.35 -12.89
CA ASN A 103 1.13 -16.69 -12.75
C ASN A 103 0.75 -17.13 -11.33
N LEU A 104 1.62 -17.84 -10.60
CA LEU A 104 1.40 -18.18 -9.19
C LEU A 104 1.35 -16.92 -8.31
N ILE A 105 2.22 -15.95 -8.56
CA ILE A 105 2.27 -14.70 -7.83
C ILE A 105 1.03 -13.85 -8.13
N ILE A 106 0.71 -13.68 -9.42
CA ILE A 106 -0.48 -12.91 -9.86
C ILE A 106 -1.78 -13.53 -9.32
N ALA A 107 -1.90 -14.86 -9.29
CA ALA A 107 -3.08 -15.51 -8.74
C ALA A 107 -3.29 -15.21 -7.25
N GLN A 108 -2.20 -15.09 -6.47
CA GLN A 108 -2.29 -14.69 -5.07
C GLN A 108 -2.72 -13.23 -4.91
N PHE A 109 -2.19 -12.30 -5.73
CA PHE A 109 -2.66 -10.91 -5.77
C PHE A 109 -4.14 -10.82 -6.16
N GLY A 110 -4.59 -11.63 -7.14
CA GLY A 110 -5.99 -11.70 -7.55
C GLY A 110 -6.96 -12.03 -6.40
N PHE A 111 -6.48 -12.68 -5.34
CA PHE A 111 -7.25 -12.91 -4.12
C PHE A 111 -7.10 -11.78 -3.10
N PHE A 112 -5.86 -11.35 -2.82
CA PHE A 112 -5.59 -10.39 -1.73
C PHE A 112 -5.90 -8.94 -2.10
N ASP A 113 -5.67 -8.52 -3.33
CA ASP A 113 -5.85 -7.12 -3.73
C ASP A 113 -7.30 -6.66 -3.72
N PRO A 114 -8.31 -7.45 -4.14
CA PRO A 114 -9.72 -7.09 -3.93
C PRO A 114 -10.06 -6.92 -2.45
N LEU A 115 -9.56 -7.82 -1.58
CA LEU A 115 -9.78 -7.71 -0.14
C LEU A 115 -9.11 -6.47 0.45
N ALA A 116 -7.89 -6.15 0.00
CA ALA A 116 -7.18 -4.94 0.41
C ALA A 116 -7.93 -3.68 -0.02
N ASN A 117 -8.45 -3.63 -1.25
CA ASN A 117 -9.28 -2.51 -1.74
C ASN A 117 -10.55 -2.32 -0.89
N ILE A 118 -11.26 -3.42 -0.56
CA ILE A 118 -12.44 -3.37 0.31
C ILE A 118 -12.04 -2.91 1.72
N GLY A 119 -11.00 -3.49 2.30
CA GLY A 119 -10.51 -3.11 3.63
C GLY A 119 -10.09 -1.64 3.70
N TYR A 120 -9.36 -1.17 2.69
CA TYR A 120 -8.99 0.24 2.55
C TYR A 120 -10.22 1.16 2.50
N ALA A 121 -11.23 0.81 1.69
CA ALA A 121 -12.47 1.58 1.58
C ALA A 121 -13.25 1.62 2.91
N LEU A 122 -13.32 0.49 3.62
CA LEU A 122 -13.97 0.41 4.93
C LEU A 122 -13.25 1.25 5.98
N LEU A 123 -11.90 1.20 6.03
CA LEU A 123 -11.14 2.03 6.97
C LEU A 123 -11.27 3.52 6.65
N PHE A 124 -11.23 3.89 5.38
CA PHE A 124 -11.45 5.28 4.98
C PHE A 124 -12.85 5.77 5.36
N TRP A 125 -13.89 4.99 5.05
CA TRP A 125 -15.27 5.31 5.44
C TRP A 125 -15.40 5.45 6.96
N ALA A 126 -14.84 4.52 7.74
CA ALA A 126 -14.83 4.59 9.19
C ALA A 126 -14.08 5.83 9.70
N GLY A 127 -12.93 6.16 9.09
CA GLY A 127 -12.20 7.38 9.38
C GLY A 127 -13.04 8.65 9.21
N LEU A 128 -13.81 8.74 8.12
CA LEU A 128 -14.74 9.86 7.90
C LEU A 128 -15.94 9.82 8.86
N ARG A 129 -16.51 8.65 9.08
CA ARG A 129 -17.68 8.47 9.99
C ARG A 129 -17.36 8.90 11.42
N TYR A 130 -16.12 8.63 11.87
CA TYR A 130 -15.67 8.95 13.21
C TYR A 130 -14.79 10.21 13.28
N ARG A 131 -14.84 11.09 12.28
CA ARG A 131 -13.97 12.28 12.19
C ARG A 131 -14.01 13.23 13.42
N TYR A 132 -15.10 13.19 14.19
CA TYR A 132 -15.22 13.96 15.43
C TYR A 132 -14.67 13.22 16.67
N LYS A 133 -14.35 11.92 16.56
CA LYS A 133 -13.72 11.12 17.61
C LYS A 133 -12.23 10.97 17.27
N VAL A 134 -11.41 11.92 17.73
CA VAL A 134 -10.01 12.09 17.30
C VAL A 134 -9.21 10.79 17.29
N GLN A 135 -9.33 9.97 18.35
CA GLN A 135 -8.58 8.70 18.42
C GLN A 135 -9.01 7.70 17.34
N LEU A 136 -10.32 7.55 17.12
CA LEU A 136 -10.84 6.61 16.12
C LEU A 136 -10.53 7.10 14.71
N HIS A 137 -10.73 8.40 14.45
CA HIS A 137 -10.35 9.01 13.17
C HIS A 137 -8.89 8.74 12.84
N ALA A 138 -7.97 9.06 13.75
CA ALA A 138 -6.55 8.84 13.55
C ALA A 138 -6.21 7.37 13.30
N ARG A 139 -6.77 6.44 14.09
CA ARG A 139 -6.54 5.00 13.92
C ARG A 139 -6.99 4.51 12.55
N TYR A 140 -8.20 4.84 12.13
CA TYR A 140 -8.73 4.41 10.85
C TYR A 140 -7.97 5.01 9.67
N MET A 141 -7.62 6.30 9.73
CA MET A 141 -6.87 6.96 8.65
C MET A 141 -5.42 6.44 8.56
N LEU A 142 -4.73 6.24 9.69
CA LEU A 142 -3.40 5.62 9.70
C LEU A 142 -3.47 4.13 9.31
N GLY A 143 -4.54 3.44 9.68
CA GLY A 143 -4.79 2.06 9.28
C GLY A 143 -4.82 1.87 7.76
N THR A 144 -5.26 2.88 6.98
CA THR A 144 -5.21 2.81 5.51
C THR A 144 -3.78 2.71 4.96
N VAL A 145 -2.77 3.22 5.69
CA VAL A 145 -1.37 3.14 5.28
C VAL A 145 -0.78 1.75 5.54
N MET A 146 -1.39 0.96 6.44
CA MET A 146 -0.90 -0.39 6.75
C MET A 146 -0.99 -1.35 5.57
N PHE A 147 -1.86 -1.11 4.60
CA PHE A 147 -1.96 -1.94 3.39
C PHE A 147 -0.69 -1.92 2.53
N VAL A 148 0.17 -0.91 2.64
CA VAL A 148 1.44 -0.87 1.90
C VAL A 148 2.56 -1.66 2.59
N VAL A 149 2.41 -2.01 3.88
CA VAL A 149 3.46 -2.70 4.67
C VAL A 149 3.76 -4.09 4.11
N ALA A 150 2.73 -4.90 3.87
CA ALA A 150 2.93 -6.25 3.33
C ALA A 150 3.63 -6.25 1.96
N PRO A 151 3.19 -5.46 0.96
CA PRO A 151 3.90 -5.30 -0.31
C PRO A 151 5.37 -4.85 -0.18
N ILE A 152 5.69 -3.98 0.77
CA ILE A 152 7.06 -3.55 1.01
C ILE A 152 7.89 -4.71 1.54
N ILE A 153 7.42 -5.39 2.59
CA ILE A 153 8.20 -6.42 3.27
C ILE A 153 8.50 -7.58 2.34
N TRP A 154 7.49 -8.10 1.62
CA TRP A 154 7.75 -9.23 0.74
C TRP A 154 8.72 -8.84 -0.40
N ARG A 155 8.64 -7.62 -0.95
CA ARG A 155 9.59 -7.15 -1.98
C ARG A 155 11.00 -6.99 -1.43
N LEU A 156 11.16 -6.45 -0.23
CA LEU A 156 12.47 -6.40 0.43
C LEU A 156 13.04 -7.79 0.64
N LEU A 157 12.23 -8.74 1.09
CA LEU A 157 12.66 -10.12 1.28
C LEU A 157 13.00 -10.79 -0.06
N SER A 158 12.12 -10.74 -1.04
CA SER A 158 12.32 -11.37 -2.33
C SER A 158 13.51 -10.79 -3.11
N ASN A 159 13.68 -9.47 -3.09
CA ASN A 159 14.71 -8.81 -3.89
C ASN A 159 16.09 -8.82 -3.23
N TYR A 160 16.17 -8.82 -1.88
CA TYR A 160 17.43 -8.60 -1.16
C TYR A 160 17.84 -9.75 -0.25
N VAL A 161 16.97 -10.75 -0.03
CA VAL A 161 17.27 -11.91 0.82
C VAL A 161 17.16 -13.20 0.02
N PRO A 162 18.27 -13.84 -0.36
CA PRO A 162 18.28 -14.97 -1.34
C PRO A 162 17.34 -16.13 -0.99
N VAL A 163 17.13 -16.41 0.30
CA VAL A 163 16.24 -17.50 0.74
C VAL A 163 14.77 -17.24 0.40
N PHE A 164 14.38 -15.99 0.17
CA PHE A 164 13.01 -15.60 -0.21
C PHE A 164 12.87 -15.27 -1.70
N ASN A 165 13.94 -15.40 -2.50
CA ASN A 165 13.83 -15.20 -3.93
C ASN A 165 12.80 -16.16 -4.55
N SER A 166 11.90 -15.64 -5.39
CA SER A 166 10.75 -16.33 -5.97
C SER A 166 10.68 -16.23 -7.49
N ASP A 167 11.82 -15.99 -8.15
CA ASP A 167 11.88 -15.67 -9.59
C ASP A 167 11.79 -16.92 -10.50
N THR A 168 11.86 -18.12 -9.95
CA THR A 168 11.77 -19.36 -10.74
C THR A 168 10.54 -20.19 -10.33
N PRO A 169 10.03 -21.09 -11.21
CA PRO A 169 8.89 -21.95 -10.88
C PRO A 169 9.09 -22.77 -9.59
N GLU A 170 10.33 -23.23 -9.34
CA GLU A 170 10.66 -24.01 -8.14
C GLU A 170 10.65 -23.18 -6.86
N THR A 171 10.93 -21.88 -6.98
CA THR A 171 11.03 -20.96 -5.85
C THR A 171 9.79 -20.06 -5.69
N ALA A 172 8.88 -20.03 -6.65
CA ALA A 172 7.69 -19.16 -6.65
C ALA A 172 6.82 -19.30 -5.38
N HIS A 173 6.79 -20.50 -4.76
CA HIS A 173 6.08 -20.75 -3.51
C HIS A 173 6.64 -19.90 -2.33
N ARG A 174 7.89 -19.44 -2.39
CA ARG A 174 8.51 -18.60 -1.36
C ARG A 174 7.87 -17.22 -1.26
N PHE A 175 7.23 -16.76 -2.34
CA PHE A 175 6.40 -15.56 -2.33
C PHE A 175 5.37 -15.60 -1.21
N THR A 176 4.67 -16.73 -1.05
CA THR A 176 3.65 -16.92 -0.02
C THR A 176 4.20 -16.69 1.38
N TYR A 177 5.41 -17.17 1.67
CA TYR A 177 6.05 -16.97 2.97
C TYR A 177 6.43 -15.50 3.20
N GLY A 178 7.05 -14.84 2.21
CA GLY A 178 7.40 -13.43 2.29
C GLY A 178 6.17 -12.53 2.46
N PHE A 179 5.11 -12.84 1.73
CA PHE A 179 3.84 -12.13 1.80
C PHE A 179 3.12 -12.36 3.15
N ALA A 180 3.12 -13.59 3.68
CA ALA A 180 2.58 -13.90 5.00
C ALA A 180 3.33 -13.14 6.10
N LEU A 181 4.67 -13.12 6.07
CA LEU A 181 5.49 -12.35 7.01
C LEU A 181 5.16 -10.86 6.93
N GLY A 182 4.97 -10.32 5.73
CA GLY A 182 4.57 -8.93 5.54
C GLY A 182 3.21 -8.59 6.18
N ASN A 183 2.22 -9.46 6.01
CA ASN A 183 0.91 -9.29 6.64
C ASN A 183 0.98 -9.42 8.17
N LEU A 184 1.73 -10.39 8.69
CA LEU A 184 1.94 -10.52 10.13
C LEU A 184 2.60 -9.29 10.74
N ALA A 185 3.60 -8.71 10.05
CA ALA A 185 4.23 -7.47 10.48
C ALA A 185 3.24 -6.30 10.46
N ALA A 186 2.41 -6.16 9.42
CA ALA A 186 1.38 -5.13 9.37
C ALA A 186 0.38 -5.25 10.52
N ILE A 187 -0.06 -6.47 10.84
CA ILE A 187 -0.94 -6.75 11.98
C ILE A 187 -0.25 -6.39 13.29
N ALA A 188 1.00 -6.81 13.49
CA ALA A 188 1.75 -6.51 14.71
C ALA A 188 1.91 -5.00 14.94
N ILE A 189 2.22 -4.24 13.87
CA ILE A 189 2.32 -2.78 13.94
C ILE A 189 0.95 -2.14 14.26
N ALA A 190 -0.14 -2.66 13.70
CA ALA A 190 -1.48 -2.13 13.94
C ALA A 190 -1.99 -2.40 15.37
N LEU A 191 -1.48 -3.42 16.05
CA LEU A 191 -1.85 -3.80 17.42
C LEU A 191 -0.98 -3.12 18.48
N ALA A 192 0.19 -2.57 18.12
CA ALA A 192 1.12 -1.87 19.02
C ALA A 192 0.69 -0.41 19.26
#